data_d3fd214503602e9113621bafef8faeb2
#
_entry.id   d3fd214503602e9113621bafef8faeb2
#
_cell.length_a   1.000
_cell.length_b   1.000
_cell.length_c   1.000
_cell.angle_alpha   90.00
_cell.angle_beta   90.00
_cell.angle_gamma   90.00
#
_symmetry.space_group_name_H-M   'P 1'
#
loop_
_entity.id
_entity.type
_entity.pdbx_description
1 polymer ?
#
loop_
_entity_poly.entity_id
_entity_poly.type
_entity_poly.pdbx_seq_one_letter_code
_entity_poly.pdbx_strand_id
1 'polypeptide(L)'
;MSAYLTDQVKKRDLDSNEGHRGRIWRIVSDSGKPAVWPHLSKAPAADLVKDLSHPNGWWRDTAQRLLVERSEKKSVALLQATITDAAPSTGSGQAPSTGSGQAGVTPLGKVHALWALAGMDKVDDDVTVAALKDPDPRVRVAALRTVEVLVRKKSAPDTTAELPGLVKDPDPTVQLQVLIMGSPDLPEVAAAATQILARHLDDPIFRAAAINGATGRELELLQSLLTDPAFAQATSSKSEATGEHEILSEAAECIVRGRSAERIEKLLDLIGHGKDKSAQQAMLAGMADALVPSAKSKVTPRRLRLLREPPALASLLESDNKKVAELAKKAESVMSWPGKPGDTTPPLKPLTEAQQKRFAAGHDLFGQICAQCHQPSGLGADGIAPPLVDSEWALGPDERVVRIVLNGLHGPITVGKKSVELEMPGLHVMSDEQLASMLTYIRREWGHEGNPVEPETIARVRQETADRGDLQWTAEELMQLGGSDHGHAKK
;
A
#
# COMPACT_ATOMS: atom_id res chain seq x y z
N MET A 1 -17.85 15.28 -20.81
CA MET A 1 -18.66 15.74 -19.65
C MET A 1 -20.16 15.78 -19.90
N SER A 2 -20.63 15.96 -21.14
CA SER A 2 -22.07 16.05 -21.48
C SER A 2 -22.86 14.73 -21.28
N ALA A 3 -22.23 13.57 -21.37
CA ALA A 3 -22.89 12.26 -21.21
C ALA A 3 -23.44 12.01 -19.79
N TYR A 4 -22.83 12.60 -18.75
CA TYR A 4 -23.21 12.39 -17.35
C TYR A 4 -24.24 13.42 -16.81
N LEU A 5 -24.53 14.48 -17.56
CA LEU A 5 -25.39 15.59 -17.10
C LEU A 5 -26.46 15.96 -18.14
N THR A 6 -26.81 15.03 -19.03
CA THR A 6 -27.66 15.27 -20.20
C THR A 6 -28.97 15.99 -19.88
N ASP A 7 -29.68 15.60 -18.84
CA ASP A 7 -30.98 16.21 -18.52
C ASP A 7 -30.87 17.57 -17.83
N GLN A 8 -29.85 17.77 -17.01
CA GLN A 8 -29.59 19.04 -16.34
C GLN A 8 -29.00 20.09 -17.31
N VAL A 9 -28.13 19.63 -18.23
CA VAL A 9 -27.52 20.46 -19.25
C VAL A 9 -28.58 20.98 -20.22
N LYS A 10 -29.47 20.08 -20.70
CA LYS A 10 -30.59 20.44 -21.58
C LYS A 10 -31.64 21.32 -20.91
N LYS A 11 -32.04 21.02 -19.66
CA LYS A 11 -33.01 21.83 -18.91
C LYS A 11 -32.54 23.22 -18.61
N ARG A 12 -31.22 23.41 -18.48
CA ARG A 12 -30.62 24.75 -18.16
C ARG A 12 -29.98 25.42 -19.35
N ASP A 13 -30.10 24.83 -20.54
CA ASP A 13 -29.52 25.35 -21.79
C ASP A 13 -28.01 25.67 -21.65
N LEU A 14 -27.27 24.76 -20.99
CA LEU A 14 -25.85 24.98 -20.70
C LEU A 14 -24.94 24.70 -21.92
N ASP A 15 -25.45 24.00 -22.91
CA ASP A 15 -24.73 23.69 -24.16
C ASP A 15 -24.99 24.72 -25.26
N SER A 16 -25.92 25.69 -25.07
CA SER A 16 -26.15 26.70 -26.06
C SER A 16 -25.02 27.74 -26.09
N ASN A 17 -24.39 27.86 -27.24
CA ASN A 17 -23.36 28.84 -27.51
C ASN A 17 -23.93 30.29 -27.66
N GLU A 18 -25.25 30.45 -27.55
CA GLU A 18 -25.94 31.69 -27.86
C GLU A 18 -25.78 32.80 -26.82
N GLY A 19 -25.04 32.57 -25.75
CA GLY A 19 -25.03 33.58 -24.68
C GLY A 19 -23.68 34.10 -24.21
N HIS A 20 -22.56 33.42 -24.51
CA HIS A 20 -21.25 33.76 -23.91
C HIS A 20 -21.35 34.07 -22.40
N ARG A 21 -22.23 33.36 -21.66
CA ARG A 21 -22.65 33.73 -20.28
C ARG A 21 -21.73 33.20 -19.20
N GLY A 22 -20.75 32.34 -19.54
CA GLY A 22 -19.72 31.94 -18.62
C GLY A 22 -18.80 33.14 -18.30
N ARG A 23 -18.77 33.56 -17.03
CA ARG A 23 -17.88 34.62 -16.57
C ARG A 23 -17.15 34.19 -15.33
N ILE A 24 -15.86 34.44 -15.32
CA ILE A 24 -15.03 34.35 -14.12
C ILE A 24 -14.99 35.73 -13.49
N TRP A 25 -15.56 35.86 -12.29
CA TRP A 25 -15.54 37.09 -11.53
C TRP A 25 -14.40 37.10 -10.54
N ARG A 26 -13.66 38.17 -10.47
CA ARG A 26 -12.65 38.40 -9.44
C ARG A 26 -13.19 39.48 -8.47
N ILE A 27 -13.25 39.04 -7.19
CA ILE A 27 -13.56 39.99 -6.10
C ILE A 27 -12.24 40.62 -5.69
N VAL A 28 -12.19 41.94 -5.72
CA VAL A 28 -11.04 42.76 -5.29
C VAL A 28 -11.49 43.77 -4.24
N SER A 29 -10.60 44.09 -3.28
CA SER A 29 -10.86 45.16 -2.33
C SER A 29 -10.69 46.53 -3.01
N ASP A 30 -11.60 47.45 -2.79
CA ASP A 30 -11.52 48.80 -3.35
C ASP A 30 -10.29 49.58 -2.88
N SER A 31 -9.77 49.24 -1.70
CA SER A 31 -8.53 49.78 -1.11
C SER A 31 -7.27 48.94 -1.42
N GLY A 32 -7.41 47.85 -2.15
CA GLY A 32 -6.32 46.94 -2.46
C GLY A 32 -5.39 47.45 -3.55
N LYS A 33 -4.08 47.30 -3.37
CA LYS A 33 -3.13 47.51 -4.47
C LYS A 33 -3.39 46.49 -5.58
N PRO A 34 -3.28 46.90 -6.87
CA PRO A 34 -3.42 45.98 -8.00
C PRO A 34 -2.47 44.81 -7.82
N ALA A 35 -2.98 43.56 -7.96
CA ALA A 35 -2.12 42.40 -7.89
C ALA A 35 -1.20 42.37 -9.11
N VAL A 36 0.08 42.10 -8.87
CA VAL A 36 1.05 41.85 -9.93
C VAL A 36 0.67 40.56 -10.63
N TRP A 37 0.53 40.60 -11.96
CA TRP A 37 0.25 39.39 -12.73
C TRP A 37 1.53 38.55 -12.87
N PRO A 38 1.51 37.25 -12.52
CA PRO A 38 2.69 36.43 -12.64
C PRO A 38 2.99 36.11 -14.11
N HIS A 39 4.26 36.25 -14.50
CA HIS A 39 4.77 35.86 -15.82
C HIS A 39 5.77 34.68 -15.68
N LEU A 40 5.48 33.75 -14.80
CA LEU A 40 6.38 32.64 -14.44
C LEU A 40 6.83 31.78 -15.62
N SER A 41 5.98 31.63 -16.65
CA SER A 41 6.32 30.87 -17.86
C SER A 41 7.51 31.46 -18.65
N LYS A 42 7.88 32.72 -18.41
CA LYS A 42 9.03 33.39 -19.04
C LYS A 42 10.15 33.71 -18.04
N ALA A 43 9.93 33.44 -16.77
CA ALA A 43 10.87 33.75 -15.70
C ALA A 43 12.14 32.89 -15.84
N PRO A 44 13.35 33.43 -15.62
CA PRO A 44 14.59 32.66 -15.55
C PRO A 44 14.59 31.72 -14.33
N ALA A 45 15.43 30.67 -14.40
CA ALA A 45 15.51 29.66 -13.34
C ALA A 45 15.77 30.26 -11.93
N ALA A 46 16.61 31.29 -11.83
CA ALA A 46 16.91 31.94 -10.57
C ALA A 46 15.68 32.61 -9.92
N ASP A 47 14.83 33.22 -10.74
CA ASP A 47 13.58 33.83 -10.25
C ASP A 47 12.57 32.76 -9.83
N LEU A 48 12.44 31.68 -10.62
CA LEU A 48 11.60 30.55 -10.23
C LEU A 48 12.05 29.91 -8.91
N VAL A 49 13.36 29.75 -8.67
CA VAL A 49 13.87 29.23 -7.40
C VAL A 49 13.55 30.18 -6.25
N LYS A 50 13.64 31.49 -6.46
CA LYS A 50 13.22 32.51 -5.47
C LYS A 50 11.72 32.43 -5.17
N ASP A 51 10.91 32.19 -6.19
CA ASP A 51 9.46 32.07 -6.07
C ASP A 51 9.00 30.84 -5.30
N LEU A 52 9.87 29.84 -5.08
CA LEU A 52 9.60 28.70 -4.17
C LEU A 52 9.39 29.16 -2.71
N SER A 53 9.88 30.34 -2.33
CA SER A 53 9.65 30.96 -1.02
C SER A 53 8.50 31.99 -1.02
N HIS A 54 7.78 32.13 -2.11
CA HIS A 54 6.68 33.12 -2.23
C HIS A 54 5.53 32.80 -1.24
N PRO A 55 4.91 33.80 -0.57
CA PRO A 55 3.84 33.56 0.40
C PRO A 55 2.59 32.95 -0.23
N ASN A 56 2.30 33.18 -1.50
CA ASN A 56 1.19 32.60 -2.22
C ASN A 56 1.57 31.19 -2.74
N GLY A 57 0.80 30.16 -2.33
CA GLY A 57 1.03 28.77 -2.72
C GLY A 57 1.02 28.55 -4.23
N TRP A 58 0.12 29.18 -4.96
CA TRP A 58 0.05 29.05 -6.41
C TRP A 58 1.36 29.42 -7.12
N TRP A 59 2.09 30.43 -6.60
CA TRP A 59 3.39 30.82 -7.14
C TRP A 59 4.44 29.73 -6.87
N ARG A 60 4.47 29.21 -5.63
CA ARG A 60 5.40 28.13 -5.28
C ARG A 60 5.18 26.89 -6.12
N ASP A 61 3.92 26.43 -6.22
CA ASP A 61 3.55 25.22 -6.98
C ASP A 61 3.85 25.37 -8.47
N THR A 62 3.54 26.54 -9.03
CA THR A 62 3.81 26.83 -10.44
C THR A 62 5.30 26.93 -10.71
N ALA A 63 6.07 27.57 -9.83
CA ALA A 63 7.53 27.67 -9.95
C ALA A 63 8.17 26.29 -9.87
N GLN A 64 7.79 25.44 -8.90
CA GLN A 64 8.24 24.06 -8.79
C GLN A 64 7.95 23.28 -10.07
N ARG A 65 6.71 23.30 -10.56
CA ARG A 65 6.32 22.61 -11.79
C ARG A 65 7.19 23.04 -12.98
N LEU A 66 7.36 24.35 -13.18
CA LEU A 66 8.15 24.89 -14.29
C LEU A 66 9.63 24.51 -14.18
N LEU A 67 10.20 24.45 -12.99
CA LEU A 67 11.58 23.98 -12.77
C LEU A 67 11.74 22.52 -13.14
N VAL A 68 10.79 21.66 -12.76
CA VAL A 68 10.79 20.23 -13.12
C VAL A 68 10.60 20.05 -14.63
N GLU A 69 9.62 20.71 -15.24
CA GLU A 69 9.33 20.61 -16.67
C GLU A 69 10.51 21.06 -17.56
N ARG A 70 11.21 22.12 -17.17
CA ARG A 70 12.36 22.64 -17.92
C ARG A 70 13.63 21.84 -17.67
N SER A 71 13.78 21.30 -16.46
CA SER A 71 14.94 20.47 -16.02
C SER A 71 16.31 21.04 -16.41
N GLU A 72 16.48 22.34 -16.26
CA GLU A 72 17.71 23.06 -16.64
C GLU A 72 18.84 22.73 -15.66
N LYS A 73 20.05 22.42 -16.16
CA LYS A 73 21.21 22.17 -15.29
C LYS A 73 21.49 23.31 -14.30
N LYS A 74 21.22 24.55 -14.69
CA LYS A 74 21.40 25.74 -13.85
C LYS A 74 20.46 25.73 -12.63
N SER A 75 19.25 25.22 -12.77
CA SER A 75 18.29 25.18 -11.68
C SER A 75 18.70 24.17 -10.59
N VAL A 76 19.37 23.08 -10.96
CA VAL A 76 19.81 22.04 -9.99
C VAL A 76 20.75 22.66 -8.94
N ALA A 77 21.81 23.34 -9.37
CA ALA A 77 22.75 23.96 -8.43
C ALA A 77 22.10 25.03 -7.54
N LEU A 78 21.15 25.81 -8.08
CA LEU A 78 20.41 26.81 -7.31
C LEU A 78 19.48 26.16 -6.28
N LEU A 79 18.82 25.07 -6.64
CA LEU A 79 17.96 24.31 -5.73
C LEU A 79 18.76 23.62 -4.62
N GLN A 80 19.91 23.03 -4.95
CA GLN A 80 20.84 22.46 -3.98
C GLN A 80 21.32 23.51 -2.97
N ALA A 81 21.77 24.68 -3.48
CA ALA A 81 22.16 25.80 -2.63
C ALA A 81 21.02 26.28 -1.73
N THR A 82 19.78 26.29 -2.22
CA THR A 82 18.61 26.66 -1.40
C THR A 82 18.44 25.75 -0.17
N ILE A 83 18.84 24.48 -0.28
CA ILE A 83 18.68 23.49 0.80
C ILE A 83 19.89 23.51 1.72
N THR A 84 21.10 23.55 1.15
CA THR A 84 22.37 23.41 1.87
C THR A 84 22.87 24.72 2.50
N ASP A 85 22.43 25.86 1.99
CA ASP A 85 22.79 27.16 2.57
C ASP A 85 22.25 27.29 3.98
N ALA A 86 23.17 27.34 4.95
CA ALA A 86 22.90 27.51 6.36
C ALA A 86 22.47 28.95 6.74
N ALA A 87 21.85 29.70 5.82
CA ALA A 87 21.23 30.96 6.17
C ALA A 87 20.10 30.67 7.17
N PRO A 88 20.09 31.25 8.37
CA PRO A 88 19.10 30.96 9.38
C PRO A 88 17.72 31.22 8.80
N SER A 89 16.91 30.17 8.70
CA SER A 89 15.48 30.31 8.44
C SER A 89 14.95 31.19 9.57
N THR A 90 14.51 32.41 9.24
CA THR A 90 13.88 33.28 10.23
C THR A 90 12.59 32.62 10.67
N GLY A 91 12.72 31.82 11.73
CA GLY A 91 11.63 31.12 12.38
C GLY A 91 10.71 32.10 13.07
N SER A 92 9.67 32.48 12.40
CA SER A 92 8.40 32.90 12.99
C SER A 92 7.38 32.96 11.87
N GLY A 93 6.26 32.25 12.04
CA GLY A 93 5.16 32.14 11.06
C GLY A 93 4.37 33.41 10.80
N GLN A 94 5.02 34.56 10.74
CA GLN A 94 4.39 35.82 10.29
C GLN A 94 4.76 36.09 8.85
N ALA A 95 3.76 36.07 7.99
CA ALA A 95 3.84 36.53 6.61
C ALA A 95 4.44 37.94 6.58
N PRO A 96 5.48 38.23 5.75
CA PRO A 96 5.94 39.57 5.54
C PRO A 96 4.81 40.37 4.87
N SER A 97 4.39 41.42 5.55
CA SER A 97 3.53 42.44 4.98
C SER A 97 4.16 43.01 3.70
N THR A 98 3.41 42.96 2.61
CA THR A 98 3.59 43.66 1.33
C THR A 98 4.72 44.70 1.28
N GLY A 99 5.89 44.31 0.80
CA GLY A 99 7.00 45.17 0.49
C GLY A 99 8.12 44.38 -0.18
N SER A 100 8.66 44.84 -1.29
CA SER A 100 9.74 44.28 -2.09
C SER A 100 11.07 44.18 -1.32
N GLY A 101 11.10 43.43 -0.22
CA GLY A 101 12.30 43.05 0.53
C GLY A 101 12.70 41.65 0.18
N GLN A 102 13.97 41.40 0.00
CA GLN A 102 14.55 40.06 -0.20
C GLN A 102 14.09 39.13 0.94
N ALA A 103 13.02 38.37 0.70
CA ALA A 103 12.62 37.33 1.59
C ALA A 103 13.72 36.22 1.50
N GLY A 104 14.41 35.93 2.60
CA GLY A 104 15.34 34.82 2.68
C GLY A 104 14.65 33.49 2.35
N VAL A 105 15.41 32.45 2.17
CA VAL A 105 14.89 31.10 1.93
C VAL A 105 13.97 30.71 3.09
N THR A 106 12.74 30.33 2.77
CA THR A 106 11.77 29.87 3.79
C THR A 106 11.79 28.34 3.89
N PRO A 107 11.38 27.76 5.04
CA PRO A 107 11.23 26.30 5.15
C PRO A 107 10.34 25.70 4.03
N LEU A 108 9.25 26.37 3.66
CA LEU A 108 8.43 25.94 2.53
C LEU A 108 9.19 26.02 1.20
N GLY A 109 10.05 27.01 1.01
CA GLY A 109 10.91 27.12 -0.16
C GLY A 109 11.87 25.92 -0.26
N LYS A 110 12.46 25.49 0.86
CA LYS A 110 13.29 24.28 0.92
C LYS A 110 12.49 23.02 0.61
N VAL A 111 11.28 22.87 1.15
CA VAL A 111 10.38 21.77 0.83
C VAL A 111 10.09 21.69 -0.67
N HIS A 112 9.73 22.81 -1.29
CA HIS A 112 9.51 22.86 -2.74
C HIS A 112 10.77 22.59 -3.56
N ALA A 113 11.93 23.03 -3.07
CA ALA A 113 13.24 22.74 -3.71
C ALA A 113 13.57 21.25 -3.68
N LEU A 114 13.35 20.56 -2.55
CA LEU A 114 13.49 19.11 -2.44
C LEU A 114 12.62 18.37 -3.44
N TRP A 115 11.34 18.71 -3.52
CA TRP A 115 10.41 18.09 -4.47
C TRP A 115 10.74 18.40 -5.91
N ALA A 116 11.27 19.59 -6.22
CA ALA A 116 11.74 19.92 -7.55
C ALA A 116 12.94 19.06 -7.96
N LEU A 117 13.93 18.92 -7.06
CA LEU A 117 15.08 18.02 -7.28
C LEU A 117 14.65 16.56 -7.43
N ALA A 118 13.72 16.08 -6.61
CA ALA A 118 13.17 14.73 -6.72
C ALA A 118 12.44 14.50 -8.06
N GLY A 119 11.68 15.48 -8.51
CA GLY A 119 11.00 15.44 -9.82
C GLY A 119 11.96 15.44 -11.02
N MET A 120 13.17 15.96 -10.84
CA MET A 120 14.24 15.97 -11.84
C MET A 120 15.20 14.78 -11.70
N ASP A 121 15.02 13.89 -10.71
CA ASP A 121 15.97 12.83 -10.33
C ASP A 121 17.40 13.37 -10.03
N LYS A 122 17.47 14.48 -9.27
CA LYS A 122 18.72 15.22 -8.95
C LYS A 122 18.93 15.44 -7.46
N VAL A 123 18.27 14.65 -6.62
CA VAL A 123 18.56 14.59 -5.19
C VAL A 123 19.83 13.75 -5.00
N ASP A 124 20.78 14.28 -4.26
CA ASP A 124 22.04 13.63 -3.86
C ASP A 124 22.14 13.47 -2.33
N ASP A 125 23.21 12.82 -1.87
CA ASP A 125 23.45 12.54 -0.46
C ASP A 125 23.62 13.82 0.34
N ASP A 126 24.39 14.80 -0.16
CA ASP A 126 24.67 16.06 0.54
C ASP A 126 23.39 16.86 0.80
N VAL A 127 22.54 16.99 -0.23
CA VAL A 127 21.24 17.66 -0.12
C VAL A 127 20.33 16.93 0.87
N THR A 128 20.31 15.60 0.81
CA THR A 128 19.47 14.80 1.68
C THR A 128 19.90 14.93 3.14
N VAL A 129 21.19 14.77 3.43
CA VAL A 129 21.75 14.90 4.78
C VAL A 129 21.53 16.30 5.34
N ALA A 130 21.73 17.35 4.53
CA ALA A 130 21.44 18.72 4.94
C ALA A 130 19.96 18.92 5.31
N ALA A 131 19.06 18.41 4.49
CA ALA A 131 17.63 18.52 4.73
C ALA A 131 17.14 17.70 5.94
N LEU A 132 17.71 16.51 6.18
CA LEU A 132 17.43 15.70 7.37
C LEU A 132 17.90 16.36 8.69
N LYS A 133 18.84 17.29 8.61
CA LYS A 133 19.37 18.07 9.75
C LYS A 133 18.78 19.49 9.84
N ASP A 134 17.85 19.84 8.96
CA ASP A 134 17.26 21.18 8.95
C ASP A 134 16.56 21.49 10.30
N PRO A 135 16.67 22.70 10.85
CA PRO A 135 15.99 23.08 12.08
C PRO A 135 14.45 22.99 11.99
N ASP A 136 13.88 23.13 10.81
CA ASP A 136 12.42 23.05 10.62
C ASP A 136 11.97 21.61 10.38
N PRO A 137 11.06 21.05 11.21
CA PRO A 137 10.62 19.66 11.08
C PRO A 137 9.90 19.38 9.74
N ARG A 138 9.29 20.37 9.12
CA ARG A 138 8.63 20.21 7.81
C ARG A 138 9.64 19.88 6.71
N VAL A 139 10.85 20.46 6.79
CA VAL A 139 11.93 20.15 5.85
C VAL A 139 12.45 18.74 6.09
N ARG A 140 12.67 18.33 7.36
CA ARG A 140 13.08 16.97 7.71
C ARG A 140 12.07 15.92 7.26
N VAL A 141 10.76 16.18 7.45
CA VAL A 141 9.68 15.31 6.95
C VAL A 141 9.70 15.22 5.42
N ALA A 142 9.89 16.36 4.74
CA ALA A 142 9.95 16.36 3.28
C ALA A 142 11.17 15.58 2.76
N ALA A 143 12.32 15.69 3.44
CA ALA A 143 13.51 14.89 3.11
C ALA A 143 13.25 13.39 3.26
N LEU A 144 12.65 12.94 4.37
CA LEU A 144 12.26 11.54 4.56
C LEU A 144 11.33 11.03 3.45
N ARG A 145 10.30 11.82 3.08
CA ARG A 145 9.39 11.46 1.97
C ARG A 145 10.10 11.40 0.64
N THR A 146 11.07 12.26 0.41
CA THR A 146 11.89 12.23 -0.81
C THR A 146 12.73 10.97 -0.86
N VAL A 147 13.36 10.58 0.25
CA VAL A 147 14.08 9.30 0.37
C VAL A 147 13.16 8.11 0.07
N GLU A 148 11.96 8.08 0.64
CA GLU A 148 10.98 7.02 0.38
C GLU A 148 10.67 6.85 -1.12
N VAL A 149 10.47 7.97 -1.84
CA VAL A 149 10.23 7.94 -3.29
C VAL A 149 11.45 7.41 -4.04
N LEU A 150 12.66 7.79 -3.62
CA LEU A 150 13.91 7.38 -4.27
C LEU A 150 14.26 5.91 -3.97
N VAL A 151 13.94 5.40 -2.77
CA VAL A 151 14.05 3.97 -2.43
C VAL A 151 13.21 3.14 -3.42
N ARG A 152 11.97 3.53 -3.66
CA ARG A 152 11.11 2.84 -4.64
C ARG A 152 11.68 2.85 -6.05
N LYS A 153 12.45 3.90 -6.40
CA LYS A 153 13.14 4.02 -7.68
C LYS A 153 14.52 3.34 -7.71
N LYS A 154 14.96 2.73 -6.60
CA LYS A 154 16.32 2.16 -6.41
C LYS A 154 17.44 3.17 -6.66
N SER A 155 17.21 4.42 -6.33
CA SER A 155 18.14 5.55 -6.47
C SER A 155 18.23 6.39 -5.18
N ALA A 156 17.89 5.78 -4.04
CA ALA A 156 17.92 6.48 -2.75
C ALA A 156 19.36 6.77 -2.32
N PRO A 157 19.60 7.97 -1.74
CA PRO A 157 20.83 8.27 -1.06
C PRO A 157 21.01 7.44 0.21
N ASP A 158 22.26 7.22 0.63
CA ASP A 158 22.55 6.57 1.91
C ASP A 158 22.24 7.54 3.06
N THR A 159 21.22 7.20 3.83
CA THR A 159 20.76 7.99 4.99
C THR A 159 20.90 7.23 6.31
N THR A 160 21.55 6.08 6.29
CA THR A 160 21.68 5.16 7.45
C THR A 160 22.27 5.86 8.67
N ALA A 161 23.22 6.77 8.46
CA ALA A 161 23.88 7.51 9.55
C ALA A 161 22.96 8.52 10.27
N GLU A 162 21.94 9.05 9.60
CA GLU A 162 21.02 10.05 10.14
C GLU A 162 19.83 9.44 10.89
N LEU A 163 19.44 8.21 10.57
CA LEU A 163 18.27 7.54 11.17
C LEU A 163 18.25 7.52 12.70
N PRO A 164 19.38 7.23 13.42
CA PRO A 164 19.38 7.22 14.88
C PRO A 164 19.02 8.58 15.51
N GLY A 165 19.35 9.68 14.83
CA GLY A 165 18.94 11.03 15.24
C GLY A 165 17.46 11.27 15.05
N LEU A 166 16.92 10.84 13.91
CA LEU A 166 15.50 11.01 13.55
C LEU A 166 14.55 10.17 14.40
N VAL A 167 14.99 9.01 14.88
CA VAL A 167 14.25 8.20 15.87
C VAL A 167 13.99 8.97 17.17
N LYS A 168 14.90 9.87 17.55
CA LYS A 168 14.82 10.71 18.75
C LYS A 168 14.45 12.15 18.44
N ASP A 169 13.98 12.42 17.24
CA ASP A 169 13.59 13.77 16.82
C ASP A 169 12.59 14.37 17.81
N PRO A 170 12.76 15.66 18.22
CA PRO A 170 11.82 16.30 19.14
C PRO A 170 10.43 16.51 18.56
N ASP A 171 10.28 16.50 17.23
CA ASP A 171 9.00 16.68 16.56
C ASP A 171 8.36 15.31 16.26
N PRO A 172 7.15 15.03 16.80
CA PRO A 172 6.47 13.76 16.60
C PRO A 172 6.11 13.48 15.14
N THR A 173 5.97 14.51 14.30
CA THR A 173 5.66 14.31 12.87
C THR A 173 6.84 13.73 12.09
N VAL A 174 8.07 14.05 12.50
CA VAL A 174 9.30 13.44 11.96
C VAL A 174 9.38 11.97 12.37
N GLN A 175 9.15 11.65 13.64
CA GLN A 175 9.12 10.26 14.12
C GLN A 175 8.03 9.44 13.42
N LEU A 176 6.85 10.04 13.22
CA LEU A 176 5.75 9.41 12.49
C LEU A 176 6.15 9.10 11.04
N GLN A 177 6.86 10.03 10.37
CA GLN A 177 7.31 9.81 9.00
C GLN A 177 8.37 8.69 8.92
N VAL A 178 9.24 8.56 9.93
CA VAL A 178 10.18 7.42 10.02
C VAL A 178 9.42 6.09 10.07
N LEU A 179 8.34 6.01 10.88
CA LEU A 179 7.50 4.80 10.94
C LEU A 179 6.85 4.47 9.59
N ILE A 180 6.23 5.47 8.94
CA ILE A 180 5.54 5.28 7.66
C ILE A 180 6.50 4.86 6.55
N MET A 181 7.73 5.38 6.57
CA MET A 181 8.75 5.11 5.55
C MET A 181 9.21 3.66 5.53
N GLY A 182 8.87 2.87 6.58
CA GLY A 182 9.26 1.46 6.73
C GLY A 182 9.35 0.75 5.38
N SER A 183 10.57 0.45 4.94
CA SER A 183 10.83 -0.20 3.65
C SER A 183 11.55 -1.53 3.87
N PRO A 184 11.24 -2.57 3.08
CA PRO A 184 12.02 -3.80 3.10
C PRO A 184 13.50 -3.56 2.76
N ASP A 185 13.77 -2.50 2.02
CA ASP A 185 15.13 -2.13 1.61
C ASP A 185 15.88 -1.28 2.66
N LEU A 186 15.24 -0.99 3.81
CA LEU A 186 15.84 -0.22 4.91
C LEU A 186 15.62 -0.93 6.26
N PRO A 187 16.36 -2.01 6.56
CA PRO A 187 16.19 -2.80 7.79
C PRO A 187 16.41 -1.98 9.07
N GLU A 188 17.20 -0.91 9.03
CA GLU A 188 17.45 -0.01 10.15
C GLU A 188 16.18 0.73 10.60
N VAL A 189 15.24 0.97 9.67
CA VAL A 189 13.95 1.60 9.97
C VAL A 189 13.08 0.66 10.81
N ALA A 190 13.17 -0.66 10.59
CA ALA A 190 12.43 -1.64 11.39
C ALA A 190 12.90 -1.63 12.87
N ALA A 191 14.22 -1.54 13.11
CA ALA A 191 14.76 -1.38 14.47
C ALA A 191 14.38 -0.02 15.09
N ALA A 192 14.26 1.03 14.27
CA ALA A 192 13.80 2.33 14.72
C ALA A 192 12.34 2.32 15.18
N ALA A 193 11.49 1.53 14.51
CA ALA A 193 10.06 1.48 14.78
C ALA A 193 9.77 1.06 16.23
N THR A 194 10.46 0.06 16.78
CA THR A 194 10.26 -0.40 18.16
C THR A 194 10.57 0.69 19.18
N GLN A 195 11.64 1.46 18.96
CA GLN A 195 12.05 2.56 19.84
C GLN A 195 11.07 3.74 19.82
N ILE A 196 10.51 4.06 18.66
CA ILE A 196 9.49 5.10 18.54
C ILE A 196 8.18 4.62 19.21
N LEU A 197 7.75 3.41 18.91
CA LEU A 197 6.54 2.82 19.49
C LEU A 197 6.58 2.75 21.01
N ALA A 198 7.72 2.38 21.61
CA ALA A 198 7.85 2.33 23.06
C ALA A 198 7.50 3.68 23.75
N ARG A 199 7.68 4.81 23.06
CA ARG A 199 7.34 6.14 23.56
C ARG A 199 5.92 6.60 23.26
N HIS A 200 5.32 6.06 22.19
CA HIS A 200 4.03 6.50 21.66
C HIS A 200 2.98 5.37 21.60
N LEU A 201 3.15 4.35 22.44
CA LEU A 201 2.36 3.11 22.36
C LEU A 201 0.85 3.34 22.50
N ASP A 202 0.45 4.32 23.31
CA ASP A 202 -0.95 4.64 23.54
C ASP A 202 -1.59 5.49 22.43
N ASP A 203 -0.77 6.02 21.50
CA ASP A 203 -1.27 6.81 20.37
C ASP A 203 -1.62 5.90 19.18
N PRO A 204 -2.90 5.80 18.78
CA PRO A 204 -3.33 4.95 17.69
C PRO A 204 -2.73 5.34 16.33
N ILE A 205 -2.36 6.62 16.16
CA ILE A 205 -1.77 7.08 14.90
C ILE A 205 -0.36 6.49 14.74
N PHE A 206 0.42 6.44 15.82
CA PHE A 206 1.76 5.85 15.81
C PHE A 206 1.70 4.34 15.59
N ARG A 207 0.75 3.63 16.21
CA ARG A 207 0.54 2.21 15.98
C ARG A 207 0.17 1.92 14.53
N ALA A 208 -0.81 2.64 13.99
CA ALA A 208 -1.22 2.50 12.60
C ALA A 208 -0.08 2.82 11.62
N ALA A 209 0.74 3.83 11.91
CA ALA A 209 1.91 4.18 11.10
C ALA A 209 2.96 3.06 11.09
N ALA A 210 3.24 2.44 12.25
CA ALA A 210 4.19 1.34 12.35
C ALA A 210 3.71 0.09 11.58
N ILE A 211 2.43 -0.26 11.69
CA ILE A 211 1.85 -1.38 10.95
C ILE A 211 1.88 -1.09 9.44
N ASN A 212 1.51 0.12 9.03
CA ASN A 212 1.53 0.51 7.63
C ASN A 212 2.95 0.49 7.04
N GLY A 213 3.94 0.99 7.78
CA GLY A 213 5.34 0.91 7.40
C GLY A 213 5.90 -0.52 7.37
N ALA A 214 5.33 -1.42 8.17
CA ALA A 214 5.69 -2.84 8.19
C ALA A 214 4.87 -3.68 7.20
N THR A 215 4.12 -3.08 6.28
CA THR A 215 3.28 -3.83 5.32
C THR A 215 4.07 -4.94 4.62
N GLY A 216 3.58 -6.16 4.72
CA GLY A 216 4.26 -7.37 4.25
C GLY A 216 5.35 -7.92 5.20
N ARG A 217 5.67 -7.21 6.28
CA ARG A 217 6.67 -7.59 7.31
C ARG A 217 6.13 -7.45 8.74
N GLU A 218 4.83 -7.54 8.91
CA GLU A 218 4.18 -7.41 10.23
C GLU A 218 4.65 -8.51 11.20
N LEU A 219 5.09 -9.67 10.68
CA LEU A 219 5.64 -10.75 11.50
C LEU A 219 6.98 -10.35 12.12
N GLU A 220 7.85 -9.73 11.31
CA GLU A 220 9.16 -9.21 11.76
C GLU A 220 8.96 -8.05 12.76
N LEU A 221 7.95 -7.21 12.56
CA LEU A 221 7.57 -6.18 13.53
C LEU A 221 7.19 -6.82 14.87
N LEU A 222 6.29 -7.82 14.86
CA LEU A 222 5.91 -8.55 16.07
C LEU A 222 7.11 -9.20 16.78
N GLN A 223 7.99 -9.85 16.03
CA GLN A 223 9.21 -10.44 16.58
C GLN A 223 10.11 -9.39 17.23
N SER A 224 10.29 -8.25 16.57
CA SER A 224 11.10 -7.14 17.10
C SER A 224 10.48 -6.56 18.38
N LEU A 225 9.17 -6.32 18.40
CA LEU A 225 8.47 -5.84 19.58
C LEU A 225 8.61 -6.79 20.78
N LEU A 226 8.39 -8.09 20.57
CA LEU A 226 8.46 -9.11 21.63
C LEU A 226 9.88 -9.35 22.19
N THR A 227 10.91 -8.93 21.46
CA THR A 227 12.31 -9.12 21.85
C THR A 227 13.02 -7.83 22.30
N ASP A 228 12.42 -6.66 22.05
CA ASP A 228 13.03 -5.35 22.37
C ASP A 228 12.88 -5.03 23.87
N PRO A 229 14.00 -4.83 24.60
CA PRO A 229 13.97 -4.47 26.02
C PRO A 229 13.26 -3.14 26.31
N ALA A 230 13.32 -2.16 25.39
CA ALA A 230 12.66 -0.87 25.58
C ALA A 230 11.14 -1.02 25.50
N PHE A 231 10.65 -1.87 24.61
CA PHE A 231 9.23 -2.21 24.52
C PHE A 231 8.76 -2.95 25.77
N ALA A 232 9.50 -3.96 26.21
CA ALA A 232 9.20 -4.71 27.44
C ALA A 232 9.19 -3.80 28.69
N GLN A 233 10.10 -2.81 28.77
CA GLN A 233 10.15 -1.85 29.86
C GLN A 233 8.96 -0.87 29.82
N ALA A 234 8.59 -0.39 28.62
CA ALA A 234 7.47 0.52 28.45
C ALA A 234 6.12 -0.12 28.86
N THR A 235 5.99 -1.44 28.66
CA THR A 235 4.78 -2.20 28.96
C THR A 235 4.72 -2.65 30.41
N SER A 236 5.85 -2.98 31.05
CA SER A 236 5.90 -3.47 32.44
C SER A 236 5.54 -2.38 33.49
N SER A 237 5.62 -1.11 33.15
CA SER A 237 5.36 0.02 34.06
C SER A 237 3.88 0.45 34.14
N LYS A 238 3.00 -0.10 33.29
CA LYS A 238 1.59 0.30 33.19
C LYS A 238 0.68 -0.83 33.70
N SER A 239 -0.23 -0.49 34.61
CA SER A 239 -1.21 -1.41 35.21
C SER A 239 -2.21 -2.02 34.19
N GLU A 240 -2.41 -1.36 33.03
CA GLU A 240 -3.14 -1.85 31.87
C GLU A 240 -2.43 -1.33 30.63
N ALA A 241 -1.59 -2.18 30.01
CA ALA A 241 -0.85 -1.83 28.79
C ALA A 241 -1.77 -1.95 27.56
N THR A 242 -2.79 -1.06 27.47
CA THR A 242 -3.78 -1.08 26.39
C THR A 242 -3.12 -0.97 25.02
N GLY A 243 -2.17 -0.05 24.89
CA GLY A 243 -1.46 0.15 23.61
C GLY A 243 -0.60 -1.03 23.17
N GLU A 244 0.00 -1.81 24.12
CA GLU A 244 0.70 -3.06 23.81
C GLU A 244 -0.25 -4.10 23.24
N HIS A 245 -1.36 -4.32 23.92
CA HIS A 245 -2.40 -5.25 23.47
C HIS A 245 -2.91 -4.90 22.08
N GLU A 246 -3.14 -3.61 21.83
CA GLU A 246 -3.66 -3.12 20.56
C GLU A 246 -2.66 -3.33 19.42
N ILE A 247 -1.38 -2.93 19.57
CA ILE A 247 -0.40 -3.12 18.47
C ILE A 247 -0.16 -4.59 18.13
N LEU A 248 -0.08 -5.47 19.15
CA LEU A 248 0.10 -6.90 18.94
C LEU A 248 -1.13 -7.53 18.27
N SER A 249 -2.34 -7.12 18.68
CA SER A 249 -3.59 -7.57 18.08
C SER A 249 -3.75 -7.08 16.64
N GLU A 250 -3.54 -5.78 16.40
CA GLU A 250 -3.67 -5.15 15.08
C GLU A 250 -2.67 -5.72 14.06
N ALA A 251 -1.41 -5.94 14.46
CA ALA A 251 -0.41 -6.55 13.61
C ALA A 251 -0.73 -8.01 13.27
N ALA A 252 -1.18 -8.80 14.25
CA ALA A 252 -1.64 -10.17 14.04
C ALA A 252 -2.87 -10.22 13.12
N GLU A 253 -3.81 -9.31 13.29
CA GLU A 253 -4.98 -9.15 12.42
C GLU A 253 -4.56 -8.89 10.97
N CYS A 254 -3.59 -7.99 10.74
CA CYS A 254 -3.08 -7.70 9.40
C CYS A 254 -2.46 -8.92 8.72
N ILE A 255 -1.64 -9.71 9.45
CA ILE A 255 -1.06 -10.96 8.94
C ILE A 255 -2.16 -11.92 8.50
N VAL A 256 -3.18 -12.10 9.34
CA VAL A 256 -4.28 -13.04 9.06
C VAL A 256 -5.18 -12.55 7.92
N ARG A 257 -5.43 -11.25 7.83
CA ARG A 257 -6.17 -10.64 6.71
C ARG A 257 -5.47 -10.81 5.37
N GLY A 258 -4.14 -10.89 5.36
CA GLY A 258 -3.35 -11.25 4.18
C GLY A 258 -3.54 -12.69 3.71
N ARG A 259 -4.11 -13.58 4.54
CA ARG A 259 -4.47 -14.98 4.24
C ARG A 259 -3.33 -15.87 3.72
N SER A 260 -2.09 -15.46 3.86
CA SER A 260 -0.95 -16.30 3.51
C SER A 260 -0.79 -17.43 4.54
N ALA A 261 -0.96 -18.67 4.10
CA ALA A 261 -0.90 -19.84 4.97
C ALA A 261 0.45 -19.93 5.70
N GLU A 262 1.55 -19.70 4.98
CA GLU A 262 2.90 -19.72 5.54
C GLU A 262 3.08 -18.68 6.66
N ARG A 263 2.64 -17.45 6.42
CA ARG A 263 2.76 -16.36 7.41
C ARG A 263 1.91 -16.60 8.64
N ILE A 264 0.73 -17.19 8.46
CA ILE A 264 -0.18 -17.56 9.57
C ILE A 264 0.39 -18.71 10.38
N GLU A 265 0.98 -19.72 9.75
CA GLU A 265 1.69 -20.79 10.46
C GLU A 265 2.85 -20.21 11.31
N LYS A 266 3.67 -19.32 10.74
CA LYS A 266 4.74 -18.63 11.48
C LYS A 266 4.22 -17.77 12.62
N LEU A 267 3.06 -17.09 12.44
CA LEU A 267 2.42 -16.34 13.51
C LEU A 267 1.97 -17.28 14.66
N LEU A 268 1.35 -18.41 14.35
CA LEU A 268 0.96 -19.41 15.35
C LEU A 268 2.17 -19.95 16.09
N ASP A 269 3.27 -20.22 15.39
CA ASP A 269 4.53 -20.65 16.01
C ASP A 269 5.09 -19.57 16.95
N LEU A 270 5.08 -18.30 16.53
CA LEU A 270 5.51 -17.18 17.37
C LEU A 270 4.66 -17.08 18.64
N ILE A 271 3.34 -17.18 18.51
CA ILE A 271 2.41 -17.16 19.65
C ILE A 271 2.66 -18.35 20.59
N GLY A 272 2.77 -19.57 20.03
CA GLY A 272 2.91 -20.79 20.81
C GLY A 272 4.21 -20.88 21.61
N HIS A 273 5.31 -20.34 21.07
CA HIS A 273 6.58 -20.28 21.76
C HIS A 273 6.74 -19.08 22.71
N GLY A 274 5.81 -18.13 22.65
CA GLY A 274 5.79 -16.96 23.55
C GLY A 274 5.58 -17.35 25.00
N LYS A 275 6.34 -16.73 25.93
CA LYS A 275 6.19 -16.96 27.38
C LYS A 275 5.15 -16.05 28.01
N ASP A 276 4.93 -14.88 27.45
CA ASP A 276 3.98 -13.91 27.96
C ASP A 276 2.54 -14.24 27.52
N LYS A 277 1.72 -14.59 28.50
CA LYS A 277 0.32 -14.95 28.28
C LYS A 277 -0.53 -13.76 27.82
N SER A 278 -0.18 -12.53 28.21
CA SER A 278 -0.86 -11.30 27.78
C SER A 278 -0.62 -11.07 26.29
N ALA A 279 0.63 -11.16 25.85
CA ALA A 279 0.99 -11.04 24.44
C ALA A 279 0.35 -12.15 23.58
N GLN A 280 0.31 -13.41 24.08
CA GLN A 280 -0.39 -14.50 23.41
C GLN A 280 -1.90 -14.19 23.25
N GLN A 281 -2.55 -13.67 24.29
CA GLN A 281 -3.98 -13.28 24.22
C GLN A 281 -4.19 -12.18 23.18
N ALA A 282 -3.37 -11.13 23.18
CA ALA A 282 -3.48 -10.03 22.25
C ALA A 282 -3.41 -10.49 20.80
N MET A 283 -2.35 -11.25 20.45
CA MET A 283 -2.17 -11.75 19.09
C MET A 283 -3.29 -12.73 18.68
N LEU A 284 -3.71 -13.63 19.55
CA LEU A 284 -4.83 -14.54 19.27
C LEU A 284 -6.18 -13.78 19.16
N ALA A 285 -6.37 -12.69 19.87
CA ALA A 285 -7.56 -11.85 19.73
C ALA A 285 -7.63 -11.23 18.34
N GLY A 286 -6.53 -10.61 17.88
CA GLY A 286 -6.45 -10.06 16.52
C GLY A 286 -6.65 -11.13 15.44
N MET A 287 -6.02 -12.30 15.61
CA MET A 287 -6.24 -13.44 14.73
C MET A 287 -7.71 -13.88 14.69
N ALA A 288 -8.36 -14.02 15.85
CA ALA A 288 -9.75 -14.44 15.94
C ALA A 288 -10.72 -13.40 15.36
N ASP A 289 -10.43 -12.12 15.53
CA ASP A 289 -11.26 -11.03 14.99
C ASP A 289 -11.13 -10.88 13.48
N ALA A 290 -9.94 -11.18 12.91
CA ALA A 290 -9.76 -11.27 11.47
C ALA A 290 -10.52 -12.44 10.82
N LEU A 291 -10.58 -13.59 11.50
CA LEU A 291 -11.13 -14.84 10.97
C LEU A 291 -12.63 -14.98 11.19
N VAL A 292 -13.11 -14.59 12.36
CA VAL A 292 -14.50 -14.81 12.78
C VAL A 292 -15.23 -13.47 12.84
N PRO A 293 -16.09 -13.19 11.87
CA PRO A 293 -16.88 -11.96 11.88
C PRO A 293 -17.68 -11.82 13.17
N SER A 294 -17.89 -10.58 13.63
CA SER A 294 -18.71 -10.34 14.81
C SER A 294 -20.11 -10.95 14.66
N ALA A 295 -20.74 -11.32 15.76
CA ALA A 295 -22.09 -11.91 15.79
C ALA A 295 -23.17 -11.04 15.09
N LYS A 296 -22.91 -9.75 14.89
CA LYS A 296 -23.77 -8.81 14.17
C LYS A 296 -23.52 -8.82 12.66
N SER A 297 -22.44 -9.41 12.21
CA SER A 297 -22.08 -9.48 10.78
C SER A 297 -22.91 -10.57 10.09
N LYS A 298 -23.49 -10.25 8.93
CA LYS A 298 -24.15 -11.23 8.07
C LYS A 298 -23.16 -12.00 7.18
N VAL A 299 -21.86 -11.75 7.33
CA VAL A 299 -20.80 -12.39 6.53
C VAL A 299 -20.51 -13.77 7.09
N THR A 300 -20.61 -14.80 6.24
CA THR A 300 -20.18 -16.15 6.62
C THR A 300 -18.65 -16.19 6.70
N PRO A 301 -18.06 -16.71 7.79
CA PRO A 301 -16.61 -16.89 7.87
C PRO A 301 -16.12 -17.74 6.69
N ARG A 302 -15.12 -17.27 5.98
CA ARG A 302 -14.45 -18.09 4.96
C ARG A 302 -13.40 -18.94 5.62
N ARG A 303 -13.39 -20.25 5.33
CA ARG A 303 -12.34 -21.17 5.80
C ARG A 303 -10.97 -20.63 5.43
N LEU A 304 -10.07 -20.65 6.38
CA LEU A 304 -8.67 -20.41 6.18
C LEU A 304 -7.96 -21.78 6.02
N ARG A 305 -7.39 -22.02 4.85
CA ARG A 305 -6.68 -23.25 4.60
C ARG A 305 -5.20 -23.09 4.89
N LEU A 306 -4.67 -23.97 5.72
CA LEU A 306 -3.26 -24.08 6.05
C LEU A 306 -2.63 -25.23 5.27
N LEU A 307 -1.30 -25.22 5.12
CA LEU A 307 -0.57 -26.24 4.38
C LEU A 307 -0.47 -27.57 5.16
N ARG A 308 -0.51 -27.48 6.49
CA ARG A 308 -0.43 -28.58 7.44
C ARG A 308 -1.05 -28.20 8.77
N GLU A 309 -1.16 -29.17 9.68
CA GLU A 309 -1.49 -28.86 11.07
C GLU A 309 -0.40 -28.00 11.71
N PRO A 310 -0.76 -26.80 12.26
CA PRO A 310 0.24 -25.95 12.93
C PRO A 310 0.75 -26.59 14.22
N PRO A 311 2.08 -26.83 14.36
CA PRO A 311 2.63 -27.54 15.51
C PRO A 311 2.29 -26.89 16.87
N ALA A 312 2.26 -25.55 16.91
CA ALA A 312 1.98 -24.81 18.12
C ALA A 312 0.50 -24.78 18.52
N LEU A 313 -0.41 -25.14 17.62
CA LEU A 313 -1.86 -25.02 17.87
C LEU A 313 -2.33 -25.90 19.01
N ALA A 314 -1.84 -27.15 19.11
CA ALA A 314 -2.21 -28.09 20.17
C ALA A 314 -1.90 -27.51 21.56
N SER A 315 -0.70 -26.95 21.75
CA SER A 315 -0.30 -26.34 23.02
C SER A 315 -1.10 -25.09 23.38
N LEU A 316 -1.58 -24.35 22.38
CA LEU A 316 -2.44 -23.19 22.59
C LEU A 316 -3.87 -23.58 22.97
N LEU A 317 -4.39 -24.66 22.39
CA LEU A 317 -5.71 -25.22 22.72
C LEU A 317 -5.76 -25.83 24.13
N GLU A 318 -4.64 -26.40 24.60
CA GLU A 318 -4.47 -27.01 25.92
C GLU A 318 -3.88 -26.05 26.96
N SER A 319 -3.81 -24.74 26.63
CA SER A 319 -3.24 -23.75 27.54
C SER A 319 -3.96 -23.71 28.87
N ASP A 320 -3.21 -23.61 29.96
CA ASP A 320 -3.69 -23.38 31.32
C ASP A 320 -4.39 -22.00 31.49
N ASN A 321 -4.06 -21.06 30.60
CA ASN A 321 -4.78 -19.79 30.50
C ASN A 321 -6.07 -19.98 29.67
N LYS A 322 -7.21 -19.98 30.35
CA LYS A 322 -8.54 -20.19 29.73
C LYS A 322 -8.81 -19.26 28.55
N LYS A 323 -8.35 -18.01 28.64
CA LYS A 323 -8.59 -17.02 27.57
C LYS A 323 -7.77 -17.32 26.31
N VAL A 324 -6.52 -17.76 26.48
CA VAL A 324 -5.67 -18.25 25.39
C VAL A 324 -6.34 -19.44 24.70
N ALA A 325 -6.77 -20.45 25.47
CA ALA A 325 -7.43 -21.62 24.94
C ALA A 325 -8.74 -21.31 24.20
N GLU A 326 -9.58 -20.42 24.74
CA GLU A 326 -10.82 -19.94 24.08
C GLU A 326 -10.55 -19.25 22.74
N LEU A 327 -9.56 -18.34 22.70
CA LEU A 327 -9.21 -17.61 21.50
C LEU A 327 -8.59 -18.53 20.44
N ALA A 328 -7.72 -19.46 20.86
CA ALA A 328 -7.15 -20.48 19.98
C ALA A 328 -8.24 -21.35 19.36
N LYS A 329 -9.22 -21.80 20.16
CA LYS A 329 -10.37 -22.60 19.70
C LYS A 329 -11.27 -21.78 18.73
N LYS A 330 -11.48 -20.50 19.02
CA LYS A 330 -12.23 -19.60 18.12
C LYS A 330 -11.54 -19.50 16.76
N ALA A 331 -10.23 -19.28 16.74
CA ALA A 331 -9.45 -19.21 15.50
C ALA A 331 -9.43 -20.57 14.77
N GLU A 332 -9.18 -21.69 15.48
CA GLU A 332 -9.15 -23.04 14.92
C GLU A 332 -10.47 -23.43 14.24
N SER A 333 -11.62 -22.97 14.74
CA SER A 333 -12.95 -23.32 14.22
C SER A 333 -13.16 -22.98 12.74
N VAL A 334 -12.39 -22.04 12.21
CA VAL A 334 -12.45 -21.59 10.81
C VAL A 334 -11.21 -21.95 10.00
N MET A 335 -10.25 -22.66 10.62
CA MET A 335 -9.07 -23.19 9.94
C MET A 335 -9.30 -24.61 9.46
N SER A 336 -8.66 -24.96 8.34
CA SER A 336 -8.58 -26.32 7.82
C SER A 336 -7.17 -26.62 7.37
N TRP A 337 -6.78 -27.90 7.40
CA TRP A 337 -5.51 -28.42 6.90
C TRP A 337 -5.67 -29.89 6.51
N PRO A 338 -4.80 -30.43 5.65
CA PRO A 338 -4.83 -31.83 5.27
C PRO A 338 -4.74 -32.74 6.49
N GLY A 339 -5.71 -33.64 6.67
CA GLY A 339 -5.80 -34.55 7.81
C GLY A 339 -6.58 -34.03 9.01
N LYS A 340 -7.05 -32.79 9.01
CA LYS A 340 -7.99 -32.31 10.05
C LYS A 340 -9.29 -33.12 9.99
N PRO A 341 -9.87 -33.60 11.13
CA PRO A 341 -11.12 -34.31 11.13
C PRO A 341 -12.23 -33.51 10.39
N GLY A 342 -12.83 -34.12 9.37
CA GLY A 342 -13.84 -33.50 8.51
C GLY A 342 -13.29 -32.69 7.34
N ASP A 343 -11.99 -32.58 7.16
CA ASP A 343 -11.37 -32.05 5.93
C ASP A 343 -11.06 -33.20 4.97
N THR A 344 -11.75 -33.23 3.82
CA THR A 344 -11.58 -34.24 2.77
C THR A 344 -10.68 -33.76 1.64
N THR A 345 -10.07 -32.60 1.78
CA THR A 345 -9.27 -31.96 0.72
C THR A 345 -7.89 -32.64 0.61
N PRO A 346 -7.46 -33.05 -0.58
CA PRO A 346 -6.16 -33.70 -0.76
C PRO A 346 -5.00 -32.74 -0.45
N PRO A 347 -3.79 -33.26 -0.11
CA PRO A 347 -2.61 -32.44 0.06
C PRO A 347 -2.24 -31.71 -1.23
N LEU A 348 -1.75 -30.49 -1.10
CA LEU A 348 -1.25 -29.69 -2.22
C LEU A 348 -0.07 -30.38 -2.90
N LYS A 349 -0.09 -30.46 -4.24
CA LYS A 349 1.09 -30.89 -5.00
C LYS A 349 2.17 -29.81 -4.87
N PRO A 350 3.41 -30.16 -4.50
CA PRO A 350 4.49 -29.19 -4.42
C PRO A 350 4.73 -28.50 -5.77
N LEU A 351 5.07 -27.22 -5.72
CA LEU A 351 5.53 -26.48 -6.88
C LEU A 351 6.96 -26.92 -7.24
N THR A 352 7.26 -27.03 -8.52
CA THR A 352 8.65 -27.16 -9.01
C THR A 352 9.45 -25.90 -8.69
N GLU A 353 10.78 -25.97 -8.77
CA GLU A 353 11.63 -24.81 -8.52
C GLU A 353 11.30 -23.63 -9.45
N ALA A 354 11.03 -23.88 -10.72
CA ALA A 354 10.62 -22.83 -11.68
C ALA A 354 9.28 -22.22 -11.27
N GLN A 355 8.32 -23.03 -10.85
CA GLN A 355 7.00 -22.56 -10.40
C GLN A 355 7.08 -21.82 -9.06
N GLN A 356 8.02 -22.18 -8.17
CA GLN A 356 8.29 -21.43 -6.93
C GLN A 356 8.83 -20.02 -7.24
N LYS A 357 9.75 -19.91 -8.20
CA LYS A 357 10.25 -18.60 -8.67
C LYS A 357 9.12 -17.76 -9.26
N ARG A 358 8.24 -18.36 -10.08
CA ARG A 358 7.05 -17.67 -10.62
C ARG A 358 6.08 -17.26 -9.51
N PHE A 359 5.86 -18.12 -8.53
CA PHE A 359 4.99 -17.80 -7.39
C PHE A 359 5.51 -16.56 -6.64
N ALA A 360 6.81 -16.49 -6.35
CA ALA A 360 7.42 -15.33 -5.69
C ALA A 360 7.32 -14.05 -6.54
N ALA A 361 7.66 -14.14 -7.84
CA ALA A 361 7.50 -13.01 -8.76
C ALA A 361 6.03 -12.58 -8.91
N GLY A 362 5.13 -13.56 -8.90
CA GLY A 362 3.68 -13.34 -8.96
C GLY A 362 3.12 -12.62 -7.75
N HIS A 363 3.65 -12.91 -6.55
CA HIS A 363 3.33 -12.15 -5.33
C HIS A 363 3.60 -10.66 -5.50
N ASP A 364 4.79 -10.29 -5.99
CA ASP A 364 5.17 -8.90 -6.16
C ASP A 364 4.33 -8.19 -7.22
N LEU A 365 4.08 -8.87 -8.36
CA LEU A 365 3.23 -8.34 -9.43
C LEU A 365 1.77 -8.18 -8.97
N PHE A 366 1.25 -9.15 -8.23
CA PHE A 366 -0.10 -9.07 -7.66
C PHE A 366 -0.23 -7.87 -6.73
N GLY A 367 0.74 -7.66 -5.83
CA GLY A 367 0.76 -6.52 -4.91
C GLY A 367 0.74 -5.17 -5.62
N GLN A 368 1.46 -5.06 -6.74
CA GLN A 368 1.57 -3.82 -7.52
C GLN A 368 0.35 -3.53 -8.39
N ILE A 369 -0.31 -4.55 -8.92
CA ILE A 369 -1.33 -4.41 -9.97
C ILE A 369 -2.72 -4.84 -9.47
N CYS A 370 -2.86 -6.11 -9.07
CA CYS A 370 -4.16 -6.72 -8.80
C CYS A 370 -4.73 -6.32 -7.43
N ALA A 371 -3.84 -6.19 -6.42
CA ALA A 371 -4.24 -5.89 -5.04
C ALA A 371 -4.89 -4.51 -4.88
N GLN A 372 -4.72 -3.60 -5.83
CA GLN A 372 -5.40 -2.29 -5.84
C GLN A 372 -6.93 -2.45 -5.83
N CYS A 373 -7.44 -3.46 -6.52
CA CYS A 373 -8.87 -3.75 -6.61
C CYS A 373 -9.25 -4.99 -5.78
N HIS A 374 -8.48 -6.10 -5.93
CA HIS A 374 -8.78 -7.37 -5.29
C HIS A 374 -8.31 -7.48 -3.84
N GLN A 375 -7.64 -6.47 -3.31
CA GLN A 375 -7.01 -6.40 -1.99
C GLN A 375 -5.88 -7.43 -1.82
N PRO A 376 -4.88 -7.19 -0.95
CA PRO A 376 -3.81 -8.15 -0.69
C PRO A 376 -4.32 -9.51 -0.18
N SER A 377 -5.46 -9.51 0.50
CA SER A 377 -6.15 -10.72 0.99
C SER A 377 -6.82 -11.55 -0.11
N GLY A 378 -6.92 -11.04 -1.33
CA GLY A 378 -7.70 -11.68 -2.40
C GLY A 378 -9.21 -11.71 -2.17
N LEU A 379 -9.72 -11.06 -1.11
CA LEU A 379 -11.15 -11.04 -0.78
C LEU A 379 -11.95 -10.04 -1.60
N GLY A 380 -11.28 -9.16 -2.35
CA GLY A 380 -11.90 -8.08 -3.08
C GLY A 380 -12.50 -7.01 -2.16
N ALA A 381 -13.23 -6.09 -2.74
CA ALA A 381 -13.96 -5.07 -2.01
C ALA A 381 -15.31 -4.79 -2.69
N ASP A 382 -16.36 -4.56 -1.88
CA ASP A 382 -17.70 -4.29 -2.38
C ASP A 382 -17.72 -3.06 -3.29
N GLY A 383 -18.27 -3.19 -4.48
CA GLY A 383 -18.34 -2.12 -5.48
C GLY A 383 -17.02 -1.84 -6.23
N ILE A 384 -15.94 -2.58 -5.94
CA ILE A 384 -14.62 -2.41 -6.58
C ILE A 384 -14.23 -3.66 -7.35
N ALA A 385 -14.12 -4.82 -6.67
CA ALA A 385 -13.77 -6.07 -7.33
C ALA A 385 -14.30 -7.29 -6.54
N PRO A 386 -14.66 -8.39 -7.22
CA PRO A 386 -15.08 -9.62 -6.56
C PRO A 386 -13.89 -10.32 -5.89
N PRO A 387 -14.15 -11.25 -4.93
CA PRO A 387 -13.10 -12.06 -4.34
C PRO A 387 -12.46 -13.01 -5.37
N LEU A 388 -11.14 -13.17 -5.27
CA LEU A 388 -10.38 -14.22 -5.94
C LEU A 388 -10.30 -15.48 -5.08
N VAL A 389 -10.36 -15.31 -3.75
CA VAL A 389 -10.35 -16.43 -2.79
C VAL A 389 -11.56 -17.32 -3.03
N ASP A 390 -11.31 -18.61 -3.24
CA ASP A 390 -12.32 -19.63 -3.57
C ASP A 390 -13.19 -19.30 -4.78
N SER A 391 -12.70 -18.45 -5.70
CA SER A 391 -13.43 -18.08 -6.90
C SER A 391 -13.36 -19.18 -7.94
N GLU A 392 -14.52 -19.65 -8.39
CA GLU A 392 -14.66 -20.60 -9.50
C GLU A 392 -14.11 -20.06 -10.82
N TRP A 393 -13.96 -18.75 -10.92
CA TRP A 393 -13.38 -18.08 -12.10
C TRP A 393 -11.83 -18.12 -12.06
N ALA A 394 -11.26 -17.91 -10.89
CA ALA A 394 -9.79 -17.94 -10.69
C ALA A 394 -9.25 -19.39 -10.68
N LEU A 395 -10.02 -20.33 -10.12
CA LEU A 395 -9.61 -21.73 -9.92
C LEU A 395 -10.12 -22.69 -11.01
N GLY A 396 -10.95 -22.19 -11.91
CA GLY A 396 -11.47 -22.98 -13.02
C GLY A 396 -10.43 -23.28 -14.12
N PRO A 397 -10.88 -23.59 -15.34
CA PRO A 397 -10.00 -23.90 -16.46
C PRO A 397 -8.96 -22.79 -16.70
N ASP A 398 -7.70 -23.18 -16.91
CA ASP A 398 -6.57 -22.26 -17.08
C ASP A 398 -6.81 -21.27 -18.21
N GLU A 399 -7.32 -21.75 -19.35
CA GLU A 399 -7.59 -20.90 -20.49
C GLU A 399 -8.64 -19.84 -20.25
N ARG A 400 -9.64 -20.12 -19.40
CA ARG A 400 -10.67 -19.15 -19.04
C ARG A 400 -10.09 -17.99 -18.24
N VAL A 401 -9.32 -18.28 -17.20
CA VAL A 401 -8.69 -17.22 -16.38
C VAL A 401 -7.64 -16.45 -17.18
N VAL A 402 -6.93 -17.12 -18.09
CA VAL A 402 -6.00 -16.47 -19.02
C VAL A 402 -6.71 -15.48 -19.92
N ARG A 403 -7.84 -15.83 -20.52
CA ARG A 403 -8.65 -14.91 -21.33
C ARG A 403 -9.11 -13.69 -20.55
N ILE A 404 -9.52 -13.90 -19.28
CA ILE A 404 -9.93 -12.79 -18.40
C ILE A 404 -8.77 -11.82 -18.19
N VAL A 405 -7.58 -12.30 -17.85
CA VAL A 405 -6.45 -11.39 -17.58
C VAL A 405 -5.90 -10.76 -18.86
N LEU A 406 -5.96 -11.42 -19.99
CA LEU A 406 -5.50 -10.86 -21.27
C LEU A 406 -6.39 -9.72 -21.76
N ASN A 407 -7.70 -9.97 -21.89
CA ASN A 407 -8.61 -9.02 -22.55
C ASN A 407 -9.54 -8.29 -21.56
N GLY A 408 -9.57 -8.73 -20.28
CA GLY A 408 -10.50 -8.17 -19.30
C GLY A 408 -11.88 -8.84 -19.30
N LEU A 409 -12.72 -8.37 -18.39
CA LEU A 409 -14.07 -8.90 -18.17
C LEU A 409 -15.04 -7.74 -17.91
N HIS A 410 -16.23 -7.79 -18.49
CA HIS A 410 -17.28 -6.81 -18.24
C HIS A 410 -18.65 -7.46 -18.06
N GLY A 411 -19.58 -6.70 -17.47
CA GLY A 411 -20.95 -7.13 -17.24
C GLY A 411 -21.09 -8.00 -15.99
N PRO A 412 -22.29 -8.58 -15.77
CA PRO A 412 -22.59 -9.33 -14.57
C PRO A 412 -21.84 -10.66 -14.52
N ILE A 413 -21.24 -10.93 -13.36
CA ILE A 413 -20.55 -12.18 -13.05
C ILE A 413 -21.03 -12.68 -11.68
N THR A 414 -21.23 -13.97 -11.53
CA THR A 414 -21.53 -14.58 -10.24
C THR A 414 -20.27 -15.23 -9.69
N VAL A 415 -19.85 -14.84 -8.48
CA VAL A 415 -18.76 -15.45 -7.73
C VAL A 415 -19.32 -16.04 -6.43
N GLY A 416 -19.30 -17.36 -6.35
CA GLY A 416 -20.01 -18.08 -5.28
C GLY A 416 -21.52 -17.84 -5.35
N LYS A 417 -22.07 -17.10 -4.37
CA LYS A 417 -23.51 -16.77 -4.31
C LYS A 417 -23.81 -15.29 -4.60
N LYS A 418 -22.78 -14.50 -4.91
CA LYS A 418 -22.90 -13.05 -5.07
C LYS A 418 -22.78 -12.68 -6.55
N SER A 419 -23.78 -12.00 -7.08
CA SER A 419 -23.69 -11.39 -8.42
C SER A 419 -23.02 -10.01 -8.29
N VAL A 420 -22.07 -9.74 -9.18
CA VAL A 420 -21.29 -8.51 -9.24
C VAL A 420 -21.28 -8.03 -10.68
N GLU A 421 -21.48 -6.75 -10.90
CA GLU A 421 -21.41 -6.12 -12.22
C GLU A 421 -20.34 -5.04 -12.19
N LEU A 422 -19.16 -5.39 -12.67
CA LEU A 422 -17.96 -4.56 -12.63
C LEU A 422 -17.13 -4.78 -13.90
N GLU A 423 -16.22 -3.85 -14.17
CA GLU A 423 -15.27 -3.94 -15.27
C GLU A 423 -13.87 -4.27 -14.74
N MET A 424 -13.27 -5.30 -15.30
CA MET A 424 -11.85 -5.63 -15.11
C MET A 424 -11.10 -5.30 -16.41
N PRO A 425 -10.10 -4.40 -16.39
CA PRO A 425 -9.32 -4.11 -17.58
C PRO A 425 -8.44 -5.29 -18.00
N GLY A 426 -8.15 -5.40 -19.29
CA GLY A 426 -7.19 -6.38 -19.82
C GLY A 426 -5.74 -5.98 -19.52
N LEU A 427 -4.89 -6.97 -19.36
CA LEU A 427 -3.45 -6.82 -19.06
C LEU A 427 -2.58 -7.32 -20.23
N HIS A 428 -3.06 -7.23 -21.45
CA HIS A 428 -2.39 -7.75 -22.66
C HIS A 428 -1.00 -7.15 -22.91
N VAL A 429 -0.71 -5.99 -22.33
CA VAL A 429 0.63 -5.32 -22.42
C VAL A 429 1.72 -6.04 -21.63
N MET A 430 1.33 -6.94 -20.73
CA MET A 430 2.28 -7.71 -19.91
C MET A 430 2.80 -8.92 -20.69
N SER A 431 4.04 -9.33 -20.35
CA SER A 431 4.65 -10.53 -20.95
C SER A 431 3.95 -11.81 -20.47
N ASP A 432 4.09 -12.89 -21.24
CA ASP A 432 3.53 -14.19 -20.92
C ASP A 432 4.07 -14.73 -19.58
N GLU A 433 5.36 -14.53 -19.30
CA GLU A 433 5.97 -14.91 -18.02
C GLU A 433 5.41 -14.10 -16.84
N GLN A 434 5.15 -12.80 -17.00
CA GLN A 434 4.55 -11.98 -15.96
C GLN A 434 3.11 -12.42 -15.65
N LEU A 435 2.30 -12.67 -16.67
CA LEU A 435 0.93 -13.15 -16.50
C LEU A 435 0.89 -14.56 -15.90
N ALA A 436 1.78 -15.46 -16.36
CA ALA A 436 1.90 -16.80 -15.79
C ALA A 436 2.31 -16.75 -14.31
N SER A 437 3.20 -15.84 -13.95
CA SER A 437 3.62 -15.63 -12.55
C SER A 437 2.46 -15.16 -11.68
N MET A 438 1.73 -14.13 -12.12
CA MET A 438 0.55 -13.64 -11.38
C MET A 438 -0.53 -14.71 -11.21
N LEU A 439 -0.83 -15.45 -12.28
CA LEU A 439 -1.84 -16.51 -12.22
C LEU A 439 -1.38 -17.70 -11.37
N THR A 440 -0.09 -18.05 -11.40
CA THR A 440 0.46 -19.06 -10.50
C THR A 440 0.29 -18.65 -9.04
N TYR A 441 0.56 -17.38 -8.70
CA TYR A 441 0.34 -16.84 -7.36
C TYR A 441 -1.14 -16.92 -6.98
N ILE A 442 -2.04 -16.35 -7.77
CA ILE A 442 -3.49 -16.32 -7.49
C ILE A 442 -4.05 -17.74 -7.28
N ARG A 443 -3.58 -18.71 -8.05
CA ARG A 443 -4.07 -20.09 -8.00
C ARG A 443 -3.44 -20.97 -6.91
N ARG A 444 -2.43 -20.46 -6.21
CA ARG A 444 -1.70 -21.20 -5.16
C ARG A 444 -1.65 -20.49 -3.82
N GLU A 445 -1.93 -19.18 -3.77
CA GLU A 445 -2.04 -18.44 -2.52
C GLU A 445 -3.41 -18.69 -1.85
N TRP A 446 -3.56 -18.24 -0.63
CA TRP A 446 -4.77 -18.33 0.19
C TRP A 446 -5.29 -19.76 0.43
N GLY A 447 -4.43 -20.75 0.32
CA GLY A 447 -4.77 -22.17 0.41
C GLY A 447 -5.42 -22.74 -0.86
N HIS A 448 -5.25 -22.09 -1.99
CA HIS A 448 -5.72 -22.58 -3.28
C HIS A 448 -4.88 -23.77 -3.79
N GLU A 449 -5.54 -24.66 -4.52
CA GLU A 449 -4.94 -25.89 -5.10
C GLU A 449 -4.97 -25.90 -6.63
N GLY A 450 -5.19 -24.73 -7.23
CA GLY A 450 -5.20 -24.62 -8.68
C GLY A 450 -3.84 -24.98 -9.29
N ASN A 451 -3.84 -25.53 -10.48
CA ASN A 451 -2.60 -25.79 -11.20
C ASN A 451 -1.89 -24.47 -11.51
N PRO A 452 -0.56 -24.40 -11.41
CA PRO A 452 0.21 -23.29 -11.96
C PRO A 452 -0.10 -23.09 -13.44
N VAL A 453 -0.08 -21.83 -13.88
CA VAL A 453 -0.27 -21.53 -15.31
C VAL A 453 1.10 -21.35 -15.95
N GLU A 454 1.33 -22.05 -17.05
CA GLU A 454 2.60 -22.01 -17.77
C GLU A 454 2.58 -20.88 -18.83
N PRO A 455 3.72 -20.22 -19.11
CA PRO A 455 3.81 -19.15 -20.11
C PRO A 455 3.35 -19.57 -21.51
N GLU A 456 3.56 -20.84 -21.87
CA GLU A 456 3.11 -21.40 -23.14
C GLU A 456 1.60 -21.39 -23.27
N THR A 457 0.88 -21.60 -22.19
CA THR A 457 -0.60 -21.48 -22.15
C THR A 457 -1.02 -20.03 -22.40
N ILE A 458 -0.32 -19.06 -21.80
CA ILE A 458 -0.58 -17.63 -22.04
C ILE A 458 -0.34 -17.28 -23.50
N ALA A 459 0.83 -17.67 -24.05
CA ALA A 459 1.21 -17.40 -25.44
C ALA A 459 0.17 -17.95 -26.43
N ARG A 460 -0.27 -19.20 -26.22
CA ARG A 460 -1.28 -19.83 -27.07
C ARG A 460 -2.61 -19.09 -27.02
N VAL A 461 -3.13 -18.80 -25.82
CA VAL A 461 -4.42 -18.09 -25.67
C VAL A 461 -4.31 -16.67 -26.23
N ARG A 462 -3.19 -15.97 -26.04
CA ARG A 462 -2.94 -14.65 -26.63
C ARG A 462 -3.01 -14.70 -28.17
N GLN A 463 -2.46 -15.73 -28.78
CA GLN A 463 -2.56 -15.92 -30.23
C GLN A 463 -3.99 -16.21 -30.65
N GLU A 464 -4.72 -17.06 -29.94
CA GLU A 464 -6.13 -17.39 -30.21
C GLU A 464 -7.06 -16.17 -30.08
N THR A 465 -6.71 -15.20 -29.25
CA THR A 465 -7.52 -14.00 -28.97
C THR A 465 -6.99 -12.73 -29.63
N ALA A 466 -6.01 -12.84 -30.52
CA ALA A 466 -5.35 -11.69 -31.15
C ALA A 466 -6.35 -10.78 -31.89
N ASP A 467 -7.33 -11.36 -32.57
CA ASP A 467 -8.34 -10.62 -33.33
C ASP A 467 -9.36 -9.89 -32.43
N ARG A 468 -9.38 -10.21 -31.12
CA ARG A 468 -10.30 -9.57 -30.17
C ARG A 468 -9.86 -8.15 -29.79
N GLY A 469 -8.56 -7.85 -29.85
CA GLY A 469 -8.00 -6.56 -29.44
C GLY A 469 -8.37 -6.23 -27.99
N ASP A 470 -8.89 -5.01 -27.78
CA ASP A 470 -9.28 -4.50 -26.46
C ASP A 470 -10.71 -4.87 -26.02
N LEU A 471 -11.40 -5.73 -26.79
CA LEU A 471 -12.75 -6.14 -26.42
C LEU A 471 -12.73 -7.09 -25.23
N GLN A 472 -13.33 -6.66 -24.15
CA GLN A 472 -13.47 -7.45 -22.92
C GLN A 472 -14.41 -8.64 -23.13
N TRP A 473 -14.24 -9.68 -22.32
CA TRP A 473 -15.12 -10.85 -22.30
C TRP A 473 -16.36 -10.58 -21.46
N THR A 474 -17.45 -11.26 -21.80
CA THR A 474 -18.57 -11.44 -20.88
C THR A 474 -18.50 -12.81 -20.21
N ALA A 475 -19.19 -12.95 -19.07
CA ALA A 475 -19.28 -14.23 -18.37
C ALA A 475 -19.91 -15.30 -19.27
N GLU A 476 -20.92 -14.93 -20.05
CA GLU A 476 -21.64 -15.85 -20.97
C GLU A 476 -20.70 -16.39 -22.06
N GLU A 477 -19.94 -15.53 -22.74
CA GLU A 477 -18.95 -15.96 -23.74
C GLU A 477 -17.94 -16.95 -23.17
N LEU A 478 -17.40 -16.65 -21.97
CA LEU A 478 -16.40 -17.50 -21.31
C LEU A 478 -16.95 -18.86 -20.85
N MET A 479 -18.23 -18.92 -20.51
CA MET A 479 -18.89 -20.19 -20.14
C MET A 479 -19.16 -21.07 -21.34
N GLN A 480 -19.47 -20.49 -22.52
CA GLN A 480 -19.66 -21.23 -23.78
C GLN A 480 -18.37 -21.88 -24.26
N LEU A 481 -17.21 -21.21 -24.07
CA LEU A 481 -15.88 -21.75 -24.42
C LEU A 481 -15.50 -22.97 -23.57
N GLY A 482 -15.94 -23.04 -22.30
CA GLY A 482 -15.67 -24.18 -21.40
C GLY A 482 -16.56 -25.42 -21.62
N GLY A 483 -17.58 -25.34 -22.49
CA GLY A 483 -18.50 -26.45 -22.76
C GLY A 483 -17.99 -27.51 -23.74
N SER A 484 -16.85 -27.30 -24.37
CA SER A 484 -16.29 -28.23 -25.38
C SER A 484 -15.32 -29.30 -24.84
N ASP A 485 -14.99 -29.30 -23.56
CA ASP A 485 -13.92 -30.16 -23.00
C ASP A 485 -14.41 -31.31 -22.10
N HIS A 486 -15.64 -31.78 -22.23
CA HIS A 486 -16.13 -33.00 -21.58
C HIS A 486 -16.27 -34.19 -22.56
N GLY A 487 -15.27 -34.42 -23.35
CA GLY A 487 -15.29 -35.50 -24.34
C GLY A 487 -13.99 -36.29 -24.48
N HIS A 488 -13.30 -36.70 -23.40
CA HIS A 488 -12.34 -37.83 -23.48
C HIS A 488 -11.86 -38.29 -22.08
N ALA A 489 -12.74 -39.00 -21.39
CA ALA A 489 -12.33 -39.99 -20.40
C ALA A 489 -13.40 -41.06 -20.23
N LYS A 490 -13.55 -41.86 -21.29
CA LYS A 490 -14.12 -43.21 -21.21
C LYS A 490 -13.32 -44.10 -22.17
N LYS A 491 -12.28 -44.70 -21.64
CA LYS A 491 -11.95 -46.15 -21.83
C LYS A 491 -10.87 -46.55 -20.86
#